data_834fc89759a547ab6298b44d9b262c79
#
_entry.id   834fc89759a547ab6298b44d9b262c79
#
_cell.length_a   1.000
_cell.length_b   1.000
_cell.length_c   1.000
_cell.angle_alpha   90.00
_cell.angle_beta   90.00
_cell.angle_gamma   90.00
#
_symmetry.space_group_name_H-M   'P 1'
#
loop_
_entity.id
_entity.type
_entity.pdbx_description
1 polymer ?
#
loop_
_entity_poly.entity_id
_entity_poly.type
_entity_poly.pdbx_seq_one_letter_code
_entity_poly.pdbx_strand_id
1 'polypeptide(L)'
;DLKPSVKFAGQILGASVIAASGLLLSSIANPLGAGFIQFGWLSYPLTVLYLVCFMNVINLIDGLDGLAAGIAAIAALFLFLIAFGRGLEETAMLSIILLGVTLAFLRYNFAPASIFMGDSGSLLLGAMIGVISLMGVMRSPTVIVLAVPLVIAAIPIADTAAAIIRRV
;
A
#
# COMPACT_ATOMS: atom_id res chain seq x y z
N ASP A 1 -18.59 10.81 -11.87
CA ASP A 1 -17.15 10.94 -11.56
C ASP A 1 -16.88 12.17 -10.71
N LEU A 2 -16.22 11.97 -9.56
CA LEU A 2 -15.80 13.07 -8.69
C LEU A 2 -14.57 13.78 -9.30
N LYS A 3 -14.47 15.11 -9.06
CA LYS A 3 -13.28 15.86 -9.46
C LYS A 3 -12.03 15.31 -8.77
N PRO A 4 -10.85 15.28 -9.43
CA PRO A 4 -9.61 14.75 -8.85
C PRO A 4 -9.25 15.38 -7.49
N SER A 5 -9.49 16.69 -7.33
CA SER A 5 -9.25 17.39 -6.06
C SER A 5 -10.12 16.88 -4.91
N VAL A 6 -11.37 16.50 -5.20
CA VAL A 6 -12.30 15.94 -4.18
C VAL A 6 -11.86 14.53 -3.78
N LYS A 7 -11.45 13.70 -4.77
CA LYS A 7 -10.89 12.37 -4.50
C LYS A 7 -9.64 12.48 -3.61
N PHE A 8 -8.74 13.39 -3.94
CA PHE A 8 -7.49 13.60 -3.18
C PHE A 8 -7.77 14.11 -1.76
N ALA A 9 -8.70 15.06 -1.59
CA ALA A 9 -9.12 15.52 -0.27
C ALA A 9 -9.71 14.37 0.59
N GLY A 10 -10.53 13.50 -0.02
CA GLY A 10 -11.07 12.31 0.65
C GLY A 10 -9.97 11.33 1.10
N GLN A 11 -8.95 11.12 0.27
CA GLN A 11 -7.80 10.29 0.63
C GLN A 11 -7.03 10.87 1.82
N ILE A 12 -6.74 12.19 1.82
CA ILE A 12 -6.07 12.86 2.93
C ILE A 12 -6.89 12.75 4.21
N LEU A 13 -8.21 12.97 4.14
CA LEU A 13 -9.10 12.83 5.30
C LEU A 13 -9.06 11.40 5.85
N GLY A 14 -9.25 10.39 5.00
CA GLY A 14 -9.19 8.99 5.42
C GLY A 14 -7.84 8.61 6.03
N ALA A 15 -6.74 8.98 5.39
CA ALA A 15 -5.40 8.76 5.91
C ALA A 15 -5.16 9.50 7.23
N SER A 16 -5.70 10.71 7.39
CA SER A 16 -5.60 11.49 8.63
C SER A 16 -6.36 10.83 9.79
N VAL A 17 -7.54 10.26 9.53
CA VAL A 17 -8.30 9.51 10.54
C VAL A 17 -7.52 8.27 11.00
N ILE A 18 -6.91 7.54 10.05
CA ILE A 18 -6.06 6.38 10.36
C ILE A 18 -4.85 6.82 11.19
N ALA A 19 -4.15 7.89 10.80
CA ALA A 19 -3.03 8.40 11.57
C ALA A 19 -3.43 8.88 12.97
N ALA A 20 -4.60 9.52 13.10
CA ALA A 20 -5.14 9.97 14.39
C ALA A 20 -5.53 8.82 15.33
N SER A 21 -5.79 7.61 14.82
CA SER A 21 -6.01 6.41 15.64
C SER A 21 -4.74 5.88 16.33
N GLY A 22 -3.59 6.52 16.09
CA GLY A 22 -2.30 6.12 16.67
C GLY A 22 -1.46 5.21 15.78
N LEU A 23 -1.95 4.86 14.59
CA LEU A 23 -1.17 4.11 13.60
C LEU A 23 -0.19 5.07 12.89
N LEU A 24 1.01 5.21 13.42
CA LEU A 24 1.99 6.20 12.97
C LEU A 24 3.29 5.54 12.52
N LEU A 25 3.87 6.03 11.43
CA LEU A 25 5.25 5.76 11.03
C LEU A 25 6.18 6.56 11.94
N SER A 26 6.45 6.04 13.14
CA SER A 26 7.22 6.75 14.17
C SER A 26 8.73 6.60 14.01
N SER A 27 9.20 5.49 13.46
CA SER A 27 10.62 5.22 13.24
C SER A 27 10.84 4.19 12.14
N ILE A 28 12.03 4.21 11.54
CA ILE A 28 12.52 3.17 10.63
C ILE A 28 13.92 2.72 11.07
N ALA A 29 14.29 1.49 10.73
CA ALA A 29 15.68 1.06 10.92
C ALA A 29 16.63 1.93 10.10
N ASN A 30 17.75 2.31 10.68
CA ASN A 30 18.76 3.10 9.99
C ASN A 30 19.44 2.24 8.91
N PRO A 31 19.30 2.55 7.61
CA PRO A 31 19.90 1.76 6.54
C PRO A 31 21.42 1.91 6.44
N LEU A 32 21.98 2.95 7.06
CA LEU A 32 23.40 3.30 6.99
C LEU A 32 24.18 2.98 8.27
N GLY A 33 23.51 2.40 9.29
CA GLY A 33 24.18 2.10 10.56
C GLY A 33 23.26 1.42 11.56
N ALA A 34 23.74 1.28 12.79
CA ALA A 34 22.94 0.71 13.88
C ALA A 34 21.87 1.70 14.38
N GLY A 35 20.74 1.18 14.89
CA GLY A 35 19.70 1.95 15.54
C GLY A 35 18.53 2.33 14.62
N PHE A 36 17.72 3.30 15.07
CA PHE A 36 16.49 3.74 14.42
C PHE A 36 16.50 5.24 14.20
N ILE A 37 15.97 5.67 13.05
CA ILE A 37 15.69 7.06 12.75
C ILE A 37 14.28 7.36 13.28
N GLN A 38 14.17 8.25 14.26
CA GLN A 38 12.89 8.67 14.87
C GLN A 38 12.37 9.90 14.14
N PHE A 39 11.10 9.88 13.73
CA PHE A 39 10.49 11.00 13.00
C PHE A 39 9.86 12.07 13.92
N GLY A 40 9.61 11.75 15.18
CA GLY A 40 9.01 12.67 16.14
C GLY A 40 7.69 13.27 15.64
N TRP A 41 7.57 14.60 15.58
CA TRP A 41 6.38 15.30 15.11
C TRP A 41 6.07 15.08 13.61
N LEU A 42 7.08 14.71 12.82
CA LEU A 42 6.90 14.36 11.39
C LEU A 42 6.18 13.02 11.19
N SER A 43 6.06 12.18 12.23
CA SER A 43 5.38 10.87 12.12
C SER A 43 3.97 10.98 11.55
N TYR A 44 3.21 11.99 11.98
CA TYR A 44 1.84 12.19 11.50
C TYR A 44 1.78 12.55 10.00
N PRO A 45 2.41 13.63 9.53
CA PRO A 45 2.37 13.99 8.11
C PRO A 45 3.01 12.92 7.21
N LEU A 46 4.07 12.25 7.67
CA LEU A 46 4.68 11.15 6.92
C LEU A 46 3.74 9.96 6.79
N THR A 47 2.97 9.63 7.83
CA THR A 47 1.96 8.56 7.76
C THR A 47 0.87 8.88 6.76
N VAL A 48 0.34 10.11 6.81
CA VAL A 48 -0.69 10.55 5.85
C VAL A 48 -0.17 10.48 4.42
N LEU A 49 1.02 11.02 4.18
CA LEU A 49 1.68 10.97 2.86
C LEU A 49 1.88 9.54 2.38
N TYR A 50 2.36 8.66 3.26
CA TYR A 50 2.57 7.24 2.99
C TYR A 50 1.29 6.55 2.54
N LEU A 51 0.21 6.68 3.30
CA LEU A 51 -1.08 6.06 2.97
C LEU A 51 -1.67 6.60 1.67
N VAL A 52 -1.63 7.93 1.48
CA VAL A 52 -2.10 8.57 0.24
C VAL A 52 -1.28 8.10 -0.96
N CYS A 53 0.03 7.94 -0.81
CA CYS A 53 0.90 7.41 -1.85
C CYS A 53 0.47 6.00 -2.26
N PHE A 54 0.22 5.09 -1.29
CA PHE A 54 -0.25 3.73 -1.59
C PHE A 54 -1.60 3.71 -2.29
N MET A 55 -2.56 4.52 -1.84
CA MET A 55 -3.86 4.65 -2.49
C MET A 55 -3.69 5.02 -3.96
N ASN A 56 -2.87 6.03 -4.26
CA ASN A 56 -2.70 6.50 -5.64
C ASN A 56 -1.87 5.53 -6.49
N VAL A 57 -0.85 4.87 -5.92
CA VAL A 57 -0.05 3.87 -6.64
C VAL A 57 -0.92 2.70 -7.10
N ILE A 58 -1.71 2.12 -6.21
CA ILE A 58 -2.59 1.00 -6.59
C ILE A 58 -3.68 1.46 -7.57
N ASN A 59 -4.23 2.66 -7.39
CA ASN A 59 -5.20 3.22 -8.34
C ASN A 59 -4.58 3.45 -9.73
N LEU A 60 -3.31 3.86 -9.81
CA LEU A 60 -2.61 4.05 -11.08
C LEU A 60 -2.33 2.73 -11.80
N ILE A 61 -2.09 1.65 -11.05
CA ILE A 61 -1.86 0.29 -11.57
C ILE A 61 -3.16 -0.35 -12.10
N ASP A 62 -4.34 0.09 -11.61
CA ASP A 62 -5.66 -0.45 -11.97
C ASP A 62 -6.12 -0.06 -13.39
N GLY A 63 -5.18 0.01 -14.32
CA GLY A 63 -5.42 0.31 -15.73
C GLY A 63 -5.50 -0.93 -16.64
N LEU A 64 -5.17 -2.12 -16.14
CA LEU A 64 -5.17 -3.39 -16.87
C LEU A 64 -5.86 -4.48 -16.06
N ASP A 65 -6.62 -5.33 -16.78
CA ASP A 65 -7.33 -6.47 -16.20
C ASP A 65 -6.44 -7.33 -15.32
N GLY A 66 -6.81 -7.53 -14.07
CA GLY A 66 -6.13 -8.37 -13.10
C GLY A 66 -4.83 -7.82 -12.51
N LEU A 67 -4.28 -6.72 -13.03
CA LEU A 67 -2.94 -6.25 -12.66
C LEU A 67 -2.93 -5.75 -11.20
N ALA A 68 -3.81 -4.83 -10.84
CA ALA A 68 -3.86 -4.28 -9.49
C ALA A 68 -4.20 -5.35 -8.44
N ALA A 69 -5.20 -6.19 -8.73
CA ALA A 69 -5.58 -7.29 -7.86
C ALA A 69 -4.47 -8.35 -7.72
N GLY A 70 -3.77 -8.67 -8.81
CA GLY A 70 -2.64 -9.60 -8.81
C GLY A 70 -1.46 -9.09 -7.97
N ILE A 71 -1.07 -7.82 -8.17
CA ILE A 71 0.00 -7.19 -7.39
C ILE A 71 -0.39 -7.13 -5.91
N ALA A 72 -1.63 -6.78 -5.61
CA ALA A 72 -2.13 -6.75 -4.23
C ALA A 72 -2.14 -8.12 -3.57
N ALA A 73 -2.50 -9.18 -4.31
CA ALA A 73 -2.44 -10.55 -3.80
C ALA A 73 -1.00 -10.97 -3.47
N ILE A 74 -0.04 -10.67 -4.34
CA ILE A 74 1.38 -10.93 -4.11
C ILE A 74 1.87 -10.15 -2.87
N ALA A 75 1.54 -8.86 -2.79
CA ALA A 75 1.90 -8.03 -1.63
C ALA A 75 1.33 -8.60 -0.32
N ALA A 76 0.04 -8.96 -0.32
CA ALA A 76 -0.63 -9.54 0.85
C ALA A 76 -0.01 -10.88 1.27
N LEU A 77 0.38 -11.72 0.31
CA LEU A 77 1.09 -12.97 0.59
C LEU A 77 2.43 -12.72 1.29
N PHE A 78 3.25 -11.80 0.77
CA PHE A 78 4.54 -11.48 1.39
C PHE A 78 4.38 -10.83 2.76
N LEU A 79 3.41 -9.92 2.93
CA LEU A 79 3.09 -9.33 4.23
C LEU A 79 2.65 -10.41 5.24
N PHE A 80 1.84 -11.38 4.79
CA PHE A 80 1.46 -12.53 5.61
C PHE A 80 2.66 -13.36 6.05
N LEU A 81 3.51 -13.77 5.09
CA LEU A 81 4.68 -14.60 5.41
C LEU A 81 5.65 -13.92 6.39
N ILE A 82 5.89 -12.61 6.20
CA ILE A 82 6.75 -11.82 7.09
C ILE A 82 6.11 -11.70 8.48
N ALA A 83 4.82 -11.36 8.54
CA ALA A 83 4.11 -11.16 9.80
C ALA A 83 3.99 -12.48 10.58
N PHE A 84 3.65 -13.57 9.90
CA PHE A 84 3.54 -14.90 10.49
C PHE A 84 4.87 -15.39 11.05
N GLY A 85 5.96 -15.26 10.26
CA GLY A 85 7.31 -15.64 10.69
C GLY A 85 7.84 -14.80 11.87
N ARG A 86 7.22 -13.66 12.18
CA ARG A 86 7.57 -12.77 13.30
C ARG A 86 6.59 -12.82 14.47
N GLY A 87 5.57 -13.67 14.42
CA GLY A 87 4.55 -13.77 15.45
C GLY A 87 3.64 -12.54 15.54
N LEU A 88 3.50 -11.74 14.46
CA LEU A 88 2.64 -10.57 14.38
C LEU A 88 1.22 -11.00 13.98
N GLU A 89 0.48 -11.63 14.88
CA GLU A 89 -0.79 -12.32 14.59
C GLU A 89 -1.82 -11.42 13.92
N GLU A 90 -2.04 -10.20 14.43
CA GLU A 90 -3.02 -9.27 13.86
C GLU A 90 -2.66 -8.86 12.42
N THR A 91 -1.38 -8.56 12.18
CA THR A 91 -0.88 -8.20 10.85
C THR A 91 -0.98 -9.39 9.89
N ALA A 92 -0.65 -10.59 10.37
CA ALA A 92 -0.76 -11.82 9.58
C ALA A 92 -2.23 -12.12 9.23
N MET A 93 -3.15 -11.98 10.20
CA MET A 93 -4.57 -12.20 9.98
C MET A 93 -5.15 -11.23 8.94
N LEU A 94 -4.85 -9.93 9.04
CA LEU A 94 -5.32 -8.95 8.05
C LEU A 94 -4.70 -9.21 6.68
N SER A 95 -3.44 -9.63 6.62
CA SER A 95 -2.77 -9.95 5.36
C SER A 95 -3.40 -11.16 4.67
N ILE A 96 -3.72 -12.24 5.38
CA ILE A 96 -4.32 -13.44 4.79
C ILE A 96 -5.76 -13.18 4.36
N ILE A 97 -6.52 -12.34 5.09
CA ILE A 97 -7.86 -11.91 4.68
C ILE A 97 -7.76 -11.11 3.38
N LEU A 98 -6.83 -10.14 3.29
CA LEU A 98 -6.62 -9.35 2.08
C LEU A 98 -6.23 -10.23 0.89
N LEU A 99 -5.36 -11.23 1.10
CA LEU A 99 -4.99 -12.22 0.09
C LEU A 99 -6.21 -12.99 -0.40
N GLY A 100 -7.04 -13.50 0.51
CA GLY A 100 -8.25 -14.24 0.15
C GLY A 100 -9.24 -13.41 -0.68
N VAL A 101 -9.49 -12.17 -0.26
CA VAL A 101 -10.38 -11.24 -0.97
C VAL A 101 -9.84 -10.90 -2.37
N THR A 102 -8.55 -10.61 -2.49
CA THR A 102 -7.93 -10.27 -3.78
C THR A 102 -7.90 -11.45 -4.73
N LEU A 103 -7.62 -12.67 -4.26
CA LEU A 103 -7.67 -13.89 -5.07
C LEU A 103 -9.10 -14.21 -5.54
N ALA A 104 -10.10 -14.05 -4.67
CA ALA A 104 -11.49 -14.23 -5.02
C ALA A 104 -11.94 -13.22 -6.08
N PHE A 105 -11.56 -11.95 -5.94
CA PHE A 105 -11.84 -10.91 -6.92
C PHE A 105 -11.12 -11.20 -8.25
N LEU A 106 -9.86 -11.62 -8.20
CA LEU A 106 -9.04 -11.91 -9.38
C LEU A 106 -9.66 -12.99 -10.27
N ARG A 107 -10.43 -13.93 -9.69
CA ARG A 107 -11.18 -14.95 -10.46
C ARG A 107 -12.09 -14.34 -11.53
N TYR A 108 -12.62 -13.15 -11.27
CA TYR A 108 -13.55 -12.43 -12.17
C TYR A 108 -12.88 -11.22 -12.87
N ASN A 109 -11.79 -10.73 -12.33
CA ASN A 109 -11.06 -9.57 -12.86
C ASN A 109 -9.86 -9.98 -13.73
N PHE A 110 -9.50 -11.28 -13.79
CA PHE A 110 -8.45 -11.76 -14.68
C PHE A 110 -8.87 -11.63 -16.15
N ALA A 111 -7.92 -11.30 -17.01
CA ALA A 111 -8.17 -11.01 -18.43
C ALA A 111 -8.78 -12.23 -19.19
N PRO A 112 -9.90 -12.08 -19.93
CA PRO A 112 -10.73 -10.87 -20.05
C PRO A 112 -11.61 -10.65 -18.82
N ALA A 113 -11.55 -9.45 -18.23
CA ALA A 113 -12.27 -9.17 -16.99
C ALA A 113 -13.78 -9.11 -17.19
N SER A 114 -14.53 -9.77 -16.29
CA SER A 114 -15.99 -9.69 -16.22
C SER A 114 -16.47 -8.63 -15.22
N ILE A 115 -15.64 -8.25 -14.24
CA ILE A 115 -15.89 -7.18 -13.28
C ILE A 115 -14.65 -6.29 -13.13
N PHE A 116 -14.86 -5.02 -12.85
CA PHE A 116 -13.82 -4.03 -12.68
C PHE A 116 -13.82 -3.49 -11.26
N MET A 117 -12.63 -3.20 -10.73
CA MET A 117 -12.44 -2.72 -9.37
C MET A 117 -12.91 -1.27 -9.19
N GLY A 118 -12.58 -0.42 -10.16
CA GLY A 118 -12.84 1.01 -10.13
C GLY A 118 -12.08 1.76 -9.06
N ASP A 119 -12.16 3.09 -9.07
CA ASP A 119 -11.42 3.97 -8.16
C ASP A 119 -11.66 3.64 -6.68
N SER A 120 -12.90 3.32 -6.31
CA SER A 120 -13.22 3.04 -4.90
C SER A 120 -12.54 1.78 -4.40
N GLY A 121 -12.50 0.74 -5.23
CA GLY A 121 -11.85 -0.53 -4.89
C GLY A 121 -10.34 -0.40 -4.86
N SER A 122 -9.74 0.22 -5.88
CA SER A 122 -8.29 0.37 -5.97
C SER A 122 -7.71 1.28 -4.89
N LEU A 123 -8.40 2.38 -4.54
CA LEU A 123 -8.03 3.25 -3.43
C LEU A 123 -8.14 2.52 -2.09
N LEU A 124 -9.21 1.74 -1.86
CA LEU A 124 -9.35 0.93 -0.66
C LEU A 124 -8.25 -0.13 -0.56
N LEU A 125 -7.95 -0.80 -1.67
CA LEU A 125 -6.91 -1.82 -1.73
C LEU A 125 -5.54 -1.24 -1.40
N GLY A 126 -5.21 -0.06 -1.96
CA GLY A 126 -4.00 0.68 -1.62
C GLY A 126 -3.94 1.08 -0.15
N ALA A 127 -5.05 1.58 0.41
CA ALA A 127 -5.15 1.90 1.83
C ALA A 127 -4.89 0.67 2.72
N MET A 128 -5.50 -0.48 2.40
CA MET A 128 -5.32 -1.72 3.17
C MET A 128 -3.88 -2.22 3.15
N ILE A 129 -3.23 -2.24 1.98
CA ILE A 129 -1.80 -2.60 1.87
C ILE A 129 -0.95 -1.63 2.70
N GLY A 130 -1.20 -0.33 2.59
CA GLY A 130 -0.49 0.69 3.35
C GLY A 130 -0.66 0.51 4.86
N VAL A 131 -1.87 0.29 5.35
CA VAL A 131 -2.18 0.05 6.78
C VAL A 131 -1.49 -1.22 7.29
N ILE A 132 -1.64 -2.34 6.59
CA ILE A 132 -1.08 -3.63 7.00
C ILE A 132 0.46 -3.55 7.05
N SER A 133 1.08 -2.94 6.04
CA SER A 133 2.53 -2.75 6.04
C SER A 133 3.00 -1.84 7.18
N LEU A 134 2.24 -0.76 7.48
CA LEU A 134 2.54 0.14 8.58
C LEU A 134 2.43 -0.55 9.95
N MET A 135 1.42 -1.41 10.15
CA MET A 135 1.30 -2.25 11.36
C MET A 135 2.52 -3.17 11.53
N GLY A 136 3.01 -3.73 10.44
CA GLY A 136 4.24 -4.55 10.43
C GLY A 136 5.48 -3.74 10.82
N VAL A 137 5.62 -2.52 10.32
CA VAL A 137 6.74 -1.61 10.64
C VAL A 137 6.71 -1.15 12.09
N MET A 138 5.55 -0.80 12.62
CA MET A 138 5.42 -0.34 14.02
C MET A 138 5.89 -1.41 15.03
N ARG A 139 5.59 -2.67 14.77
CA ARG A 139 5.96 -3.78 15.67
C ARG A 139 7.33 -4.37 15.39
N SER A 140 7.88 -4.14 14.20
CA SER A 140 9.21 -4.58 13.81
C SER A 140 9.75 -3.63 12.75
N PRO A 141 10.42 -2.54 13.15
CA PRO A 141 10.87 -1.47 12.26
C PRO A 141 12.04 -1.95 11.37
N THR A 142 11.75 -2.91 10.51
CA THR A 142 12.70 -3.47 9.55
C THR A 142 12.44 -2.84 8.19
N VAL A 143 13.48 -2.42 7.51
CA VAL A 143 13.45 -1.88 6.14
C VAL A 143 12.72 -2.83 5.17
N ILE A 144 12.78 -4.15 5.41
CA ILE A 144 12.14 -5.18 4.58
C ILE A 144 10.62 -5.00 4.49
N VAL A 145 9.95 -4.61 5.59
CA VAL A 145 8.48 -4.42 5.57
C VAL A 145 8.08 -3.22 4.73
N LEU A 146 8.96 -2.20 4.64
CA LEU A 146 8.78 -1.06 3.74
C LEU A 146 9.22 -1.36 2.31
N ALA A 147 10.14 -2.29 2.11
CA ALA A 147 10.67 -2.62 0.78
C ALA A 147 9.60 -3.24 -0.12
N VAL A 148 8.74 -4.12 0.41
CA VAL A 148 7.67 -4.76 -0.38
C VAL A 148 6.74 -3.73 -1.03
N PRO A 149 6.15 -2.79 -0.27
CA PRO A 149 5.33 -1.75 -0.86
C PRO A 149 6.09 -0.80 -1.78
N LEU A 150 7.35 -0.47 -1.46
CA LEU A 150 8.18 0.41 -2.29
C LEU A 150 8.55 -0.22 -3.64
N VAL A 151 8.83 -1.52 -3.66
CA VAL A 151 9.08 -2.27 -4.90
C VAL A 151 7.82 -2.29 -5.77
N ILE A 152 6.65 -2.49 -5.16
CA ILE A 152 5.37 -2.44 -5.84
C ILE A 152 5.12 -1.04 -6.44
N ALA A 153 5.41 0.02 -5.67
CA ALA A 153 5.30 1.40 -6.13
C ALA A 153 6.32 1.76 -7.22
N ALA A 154 7.50 1.14 -7.23
CA ALA A 154 8.55 1.42 -8.21
C ALA A 154 8.15 1.05 -9.64
N ILE A 155 7.36 -0.01 -9.83
CA ILE A 155 6.92 -0.49 -11.15
C ILE A 155 6.12 0.58 -11.91
N PRO A 156 4.99 1.11 -11.38
CA PRO A 156 4.22 2.14 -12.08
C PRO A 156 4.94 3.49 -12.16
N ILE A 157 5.76 3.82 -11.18
CA ILE A 157 6.58 5.04 -11.22
C ILE A 157 7.59 4.94 -12.36
N ALA A 158 8.27 3.81 -12.53
CA ALA A 158 9.21 3.58 -13.62
C ALA A 158 8.52 3.59 -14.97
N ASP A 159 7.34 2.97 -15.10
CA ASP A 159 6.58 2.95 -16.35
C ASP A 159 6.07 4.34 -16.73
N THR A 160 5.57 5.10 -15.76
CA THR A 160 5.15 6.50 -15.96
C THR A 160 6.33 7.38 -16.37
N ALA A 161 7.48 7.24 -15.72
CA ALA A 161 8.70 7.97 -16.06
C ALA A 161 9.19 7.60 -17.46
N ALA A 162 9.18 6.30 -17.81
CA ALA A 162 9.54 5.83 -19.14
C ALA A 162 8.57 6.34 -20.23
N ALA A 163 7.26 6.43 -19.92
CA ALA A 163 6.27 6.99 -20.84
C ALA A 163 6.49 8.49 -21.08
N ILE A 164 6.85 9.25 -20.04
CA ILE A 164 7.19 10.68 -20.16
C ILE A 164 8.43 10.85 -21.02
N ILE A 165 9.50 10.09 -20.77
CA ILE A 165 10.76 10.17 -21.51
C ILE A 165 10.57 9.82 -22.99
N ARG A 166 9.67 8.90 -23.32
CA ARG A 166 9.37 8.55 -24.73
C ARG A 166 8.54 9.59 -25.47
N ARG A 167 7.91 10.52 -24.77
CA ARG A 167 7.07 11.57 -25.37
C ARG A 167 7.78 12.92 -25.52
N VAL A 168 9.00 13.04 -24.97
CA VAL A 168 9.92 14.17 -25.13
C VAL A 168 10.94 13.81 -26.20
#